data_b61642673b347359d2dbe3fae2b974a4
#
_entry.id   b61642673b347359d2dbe3fae2b974a4
#
_cell.length_a   1.000
_cell.length_b   1.000
_cell.length_c   1.000
_cell.angle_alpha   90.00
_cell.angle_beta   90.00
_cell.angle_gamma   90.00
#
_symmetry.space_group_name_H-M   'P 1'
#
loop_
_entity.id
_entity.type
_entity.pdbx_description
1 polymer ?
#
loop_
_entity_poly.entity_id
_entity_poly.type
_entity_poly.pdbx_seq_one_letter_code
_entity_poly.pdbx_strand_id
1 'polypeptide(L)'
;MYFELKENRPHGTPENPFSQYHISDVKRAFQIPVHWHDELEIIYVKQGKLHVTISGENYIGSPKDAFVVSPGSLHLMGSPTGDADYYTFLFPLEYISFQTDDLMEKSILSPLKRGRLMISPQINDTAADICERLIEINAQISVKNAEKIDVANIEAQFETKITLIKFIRKMWRNGLILENGTNGTNTIEKEMITYIRQNYTREISLKEFGAQFHLSEKYISR
;
A
#
# COMPACT_ATOMS: atom_id res chain seq x y z
N MET A 1 -8.53 -22.18 9.32
CA MET A 1 -7.38 -21.56 8.60
C MET A 1 -7.37 -20.10 9.03
N TYR A 2 -6.43 -19.72 9.88
CA TYR A 2 -6.35 -18.37 10.42
C TYR A 2 -5.64 -17.51 9.37
N PHE A 3 -6.34 -16.58 8.75
CA PHE A 3 -5.73 -15.57 7.89
C PHE A 3 -5.08 -14.53 8.81
N GLU A 4 -3.77 -14.52 8.89
CA GLU A 4 -3.04 -13.38 9.43
C GLU A 4 -3.40 -12.15 8.60
N LEU A 5 -3.61 -11.00 9.26
CA LEU A 5 -3.87 -9.74 8.55
C LEU A 5 -2.66 -9.27 7.77
N LYS A 6 -1.48 -9.66 8.21
CA LYS A 6 -0.26 -9.44 7.45
C LYS A 6 -0.29 -10.35 6.23
N GLU A 7 -0.16 -9.76 5.05
CA GLU A 7 0.03 -10.52 3.84
C GLU A 7 1.43 -11.16 3.87
N ASN A 8 1.46 -12.50 3.92
CA ASN A 8 2.71 -13.27 3.94
C ASN A 8 3.22 -13.60 2.53
N ARG A 9 2.63 -13.01 1.50
CA ARG A 9 3.05 -13.19 0.12
C ARG A 9 4.16 -12.20 -0.19
N PRO A 10 5.36 -12.64 -0.61
CA PRO A 10 6.40 -11.71 -1.05
C PRO A 10 5.96 -11.01 -2.35
N HIS A 11 6.17 -9.70 -2.38
CA HIS A 11 5.98 -8.88 -3.56
C HIS A 11 7.34 -8.63 -4.23
N GLY A 12 7.48 -9.16 -5.45
CA GLY A 12 8.75 -9.11 -6.18
C GLY A 12 9.74 -10.20 -5.76
N THR A 13 10.99 -10.00 -6.13
CA THR A 13 12.12 -10.88 -5.80
C THR A 13 13.22 -10.07 -5.10
N PRO A 14 14.21 -10.71 -4.44
CA PRO A 14 15.34 -9.98 -3.88
C PRO A 14 16.08 -9.10 -4.91
N GLU A 15 16.16 -9.57 -6.17
CA GLU A 15 16.82 -8.85 -7.27
C GLU A 15 15.93 -7.74 -7.86
N ASN A 16 14.60 -7.88 -7.76
CA ASN A 16 13.63 -6.89 -8.21
C ASN A 16 12.46 -6.80 -7.22
N PRO A 17 12.61 -6.08 -6.12
CA PRO A 17 11.58 -5.96 -5.08
C PRO A 17 10.47 -4.96 -5.45
N PHE A 18 10.03 -4.98 -6.70
CA PHE A 18 8.92 -4.21 -7.22
C PHE A 18 7.90 -5.16 -7.84
N SER A 19 6.63 -4.94 -7.55
CA SER A 19 5.53 -5.69 -8.16
C SER A 19 4.49 -4.76 -8.76
N GLN A 20 3.99 -5.14 -9.92
CA GLN A 20 2.84 -4.52 -10.56
C GLN A 20 1.77 -5.58 -10.76
N TYR A 21 0.57 -5.30 -10.29
CA TYR A 21 -0.61 -6.13 -10.55
C TYR A 21 -1.62 -5.32 -11.36
N HIS A 22 -2.30 -6.00 -12.27
CA HIS A 22 -3.39 -5.47 -13.06
C HIS A 22 -4.65 -6.28 -12.77
N ILE A 23 -5.67 -5.64 -12.27
CA ILE A 23 -6.95 -6.25 -11.94
C ILE A 23 -8.00 -5.65 -12.87
N SER A 24 -8.51 -6.48 -13.79
CA SER A 24 -9.49 -6.08 -14.81
C SER A 24 -10.47 -7.22 -15.08
N ASP A 25 -11.54 -6.92 -15.79
CA ASP A 25 -12.54 -7.89 -16.30
C ASP A 25 -13.19 -8.80 -15.26
N VAL A 26 -13.29 -8.37 -14.01
CA VAL A 26 -13.86 -9.18 -12.93
C VAL A 26 -15.34 -9.49 -13.16
N LYS A 27 -16.08 -8.61 -13.83
CA LYS A 27 -17.51 -8.75 -14.25
C LYS A 27 -18.51 -9.08 -13.14
N ARG A 28 -18.07 -9.00 -11.88
CA ARG A 28 -18.89 -9.22 -10.68
C ARG A 28 -18.34 -8.43 -9.52
N ALA A 29 -19.19 -8.11 -8.55
CA ALA A 29 -18.74 -7.52 -7.30
C ALA A 29 -17.60 -8.33 -6.68
N PHE A 30 -16.57 -7.65 -6.22
CA PHE A 30 -15.43 -8.27 -5.53
C PHE A 30 -14.93 -7.38 -4.39
N GLN A 31 -14.26 -8.00 -3.46
CA GLN A 31 -13.56 -7.31 -2.38
C GLN A 31 -12.27 -8.07 -2.05
N ILE A 32 -11.16 -7.35 -2.04
CA ILE A 32 -9.91 -7.84 -1.45
C ILE A 32 -10.04 -7.61 0.05
N PRO A 33 -9.91 -8.68 0.87
CA PRO A 33 -10.09 -8.59 2.32
C PRO A 33 -9.10 -7.61 2.96
N VAL A 34 -9.45 -7.12 4.15
CA VAL A 34 -8.56 -6.26 4.93
C VAL A 34 -7.25 -6.97 5.23
N HIS A 35 -6.14 -6.31 4.93
CA HIS A 35 -4.78 -6.78 5.13
C HIS A 35 -3.80 -5.61 5.31
N TRP A 36 -2.55 -5.92 5.56
CA TRP A 36 -1.44 -4.98 5.56
C TRP A 36 -0.15 -5.69 5.14
N HIS A 37 0.81 -4.94 4.66
CA HIS A 37 2.15 -5.39 4.25
C HIS A 37 3.21 -4.31 4.56
N ASP A 38 4.48 -4.63 4.38
CA ASP A 38 5.60 -3.73 4.72
C ASP A 38 5.97 -2.80 3.55
N GLU A 39 5.44 -3.05 2.36
CA GLU A 39 5.67 -2.25 1.17
C GLU A 39 4.82 -0.98 1.16
N LEU A 40 5.28 0.06 0.48
CA LEU A 40 4.43 1.14 0.01
C LEU A 40 3.66 0.65 -1.22
N GLU A 41 2.35 0.86 -1.22
CA GLU A 41 1.50 0.52 -2.37
C GLU A 41 0.89 1.77 -2.98
N ILE A 42 0.91 1.85 -4.31
CA ILE A 42 0.18 2.84 -5.09
C ILE A 42 -0.93 2.11 -5.82
N ILE A 43 -2.19 2.51 -5.62
CA ILE A 43 -3.37 1.98 -6.30
C ILE A 43 -3.80 3.01 -7.34
N TYR A 44 -3.92 2.63 -8.61
CA TYR A 44 -4.26 3.52 -9.71
C TYR A 44 -5.46 3.02 -10.49
N VAL A 45 -6.52 3.82 -10.56
CA VAL A 45 -7.78 3.48 -11.24
C VAL A 45 -7.70 3.84 -12.72
N LYS A 46 -7.84 2.85 -13.60
CA LYS A 46 -7.88 3.03 -15.07
C LYS A 46 -9.31 3.28 -15.56
N GLN A 47 -10.26 2.48 -15.08
CA GLN A 47 -11.67 2.55 -15.48
C GLN A 47 -12.57 2.15 -14.29
N GLY A 48 -13.85 2.53 -14.38
CA GLY A 48 -14.86 2.17 -13.41
C GLY A 48 -14.72 2.89 -12.07
N LYS A 49 -15.24 2.28 -11.01
CA LYS A 49 -15.18 2.81 -9.65
C LYS A 49 -14.57 1.80 -8.70
N LEU A 50 -13.56 2.24 -7.95
CA LEU A 50 -12.90 1.45 -6.92
C LEU A 50 -13.17 2.04 -5.54
N HIS A 51 -13.71 1.24 -4.64
CA HIS A 51 -13.84 1.57 -3.23
C HIS A 51 -12.57 1.14 -2.51
N VAL A 52 -11.95 2.05 -1.79
CA VAL A 52 -10.71 1.79 -1.04
C VAL A 52 -10.91 2.27 0.39
N THR A 53 -10.58 1.42 1.36
CA THR A 53 -10.53 1.83 2.77
C THR A 53 -9.09 1.73 3.23
N ILE A 54 -8.55 2.81 3.78
CA ILE A 54 -7.17 2.88 4.30
C ILE A 54 -7.23 3.42 5.72
N SER A 55 -6.71 2.66 6.69
CA SER A 55 -6.71 3.01 8.11
C SER A 55 -8.09 3.44 8.65
N GLY A 56 -9.16 2.78 8.17
CA GLY A 56 -10.55 3.03 8.57
C GLY A 56 -11.27 4.12 7.79
N GLU A 57 -10.57 4.93 7.00
CA GLU A 57 -11.18 5.97 6.17
C GLU A 57 -11.55 5.42 4.78
N ASN A 58 -12.74 5.79 4.30
CA ASN A 58 -13.31 5.29 3.06
C ASN A 58 -13.13 6.31 1.92
N TYR A 59 -12.69 5.81 0.77
CA TYR A 59 -12.47 6.58 -0.45
C TYR A 59 -13.17 5.90 -1.63
N ILE A 60 -13.53 6.71 -2.64
CA ILE A 60 -14.04 6.21 -3.92
C ILE A 60 -13.17 6.80 -5.01
N GLY A 61 -12.50 5.93 -5.77
CA GLY A 61 -11.68 6.30 -6.92
C GLY A 61 -12.45 6.20 -8.23
N SER A 62 -12.20 7.19 -9.07
CA SER A 62 -12.64 7.30 -10.45
C SER A 62 -11.43 7.20 -11.39
N PRO A 63 -11.60 7.06 -12.70
CA PRO A 63 -10.48 6.97 -13.63
C PRO A 63 -9.46 8.10 -13.47
N LYS A 64 -8.19 7.74 -13.40
CA LYS A 64 -6.98 8.53 -13.11
C LYS A 64 -6.73 8.85 -11.64
N ASP A 65 -7.69 8.59 -10.74
CA ASP A 65 -7.40 8.73 -9.31
C ASP A 65 -6.38 7.68 -8.85
N ALA A 66 -5.56 8.10 -7.90
CA ALA A 66 -4.63 7.20 -7.23
C ALA A 66 -4.71 7.34 -5.71
N PHE A 67 -4.41 6.22 -5.04
CA PHE A 67 -4.34 6.12 -3.58
C PHE A 67 -2.97 5.60 -3.19
N VAL A 68 -2.54 5.96 -1.99
CA VAL A 68 -1.26 5.50 -1.44
C VAL A 68 -1.51 4.83 -0.09
N VAL A 69 -1.10 3.59 0.00
CA VAL A 69 -1.08 2.82 1.24
C VAL A 69 0.34 2.87 1.79
N SER A 70 0.51 3.52 2.93
CA SER A 70 1.79 3.57 3.62
C SER A 70 2.14 2.21 4.22
N PRO A 71 3.44 1.86 4.35
CA PRO A 71 3.87 0.61 4.96
C PRO A 71 3.16 0.34 6.28
N GLY A 72 2.65 -0.87 6.42
CA GLY A 72 1.96 -1.30 7.62
C GLY A 72 0.54 -0.76 7.80
N SER A 73 -0.04 0.00 6.88
CA SER A 73 -1.41 0.48 7.00
C SER A 73 -2.43 -0.60 6.66
N LEU A 74 -3.45 -0.76 7.51
CA LEU A 74 -4.58 -1.63 7.22
C LEU A 74 -5.38 -1.06 6.05
N HIS A 75 -5.66 -1.89 5.06
CA HIS A 75 -6.42 -1.48 3.90
C HIS A 75 -7.24 -2.63 3.29
N LEU A 76 -8.25 -2.26 2.56
CA LEU A 76 -9.05 -3.15 1.72
C LEU A 76 -9.49 -2.37 0.48
N MET A 77 -9.81 -3.08 -0.58
CA MET A 77 -10.33 -2.48 -1.80
C MET A 77 -11.34 -3.40 -2.49
N GLY A 78 -12.25 -2.82 -3.26
CA GLY A 78 -13.23 -3.59 -3.98
C GLY A 78 -14.07 -2.77 -4.95
N SER A 79 -14.82 -3.45 -5.80
CA SER A 79 -15.79 -2.84 -6.69
C SER A 79 -17.14 -3.52 -6.50
N PRO A 80 -18.17 -2.80 -6.01
CA PRO A 80 -19.50 -3.34 -5.85
C PRO A 80 -20.15 -3.74 -7.18
N THR A 81 -19.77 -3.10 -8.26
CA THR A 81 -20.28 -3.32 -9.62
C THR A 81 -19.39 -4.27 -10.44
N GLY A 82 -18.13 -4.45 -10.01
CA GLY A 82 -17.14 -5.26 -10.72
C GLY A 82 -16.64 -4.62 -12.02
N ASP A 83 -16.83 -3.32 -12.19
CA ASP A 83 -16.41 -2.54 -13.34
C ASP A 83 -15.03 -1.88 -13.18
N ALA A 84 -14.43 -2.00 -12.00
CA ALA A 84 -13.12 -1.43 -11.74
C ALA A 84 -12.03 -2.16 -12.52
N ASP A 85 -11.27 -1.37 -13.28
CA ASP A 85 -10.00 -1.73 -13.89
C ASP A 85 -8.93 -0.87 -13.22
N TYR A 86 -7.98 -1.49 -12.54
CA TYR A 86 -6.98 -0.77 -11.76
C TYR A 86 -5.65 -1.52 -11.69
N TYR A 87 -4.60 -0.76 -11.42
CA TYR A 87 -3.25 -1.27 -11.16
C TYR A 87 -2.86 -1.05 -9.71
N THR A 88 -2.04 -1.94 -9.18
CA THR A 88 -1.32 -1.72 -7.94
C THR A 88 0.18 -1.88 -8.15
N PHE A 89 0.96 -1.00 -7.50
CA PHE A 89 2.41 -0.99 -7.54
C PHE A 89 2.93 -1.09 -6.12
N LEU A 90 3.62 -2.18 -5.81
CA LEU A 90 4.14 -2.47 -4.48
C LEU A 90 5.66 -2.48 -4.49
N PHE A 91 6.27 -1.79 -3.55
CA PHE A 91 7.72 -1.80 -3.37
C PHE A 91 8.12 -1.39 -1.95
N PRO A 92 9.16 -1.99 -1.37
CA PRO A 92 9.73 -1.52 -0.12
C PRO A 92 10.42 -0.16 -0.34
N LEU A 93 10.30 0.76 0.61
CA LEU A 93 10.93 2.08 0.48
C LEU A 93 12.46 1.98 0.37
N GLU A 94 13.06 0.89 0.85
CA GLU A 94 14.48 0.57 0.68
C GLU A 94 14.89 0.46 -0.79
N TYR A 95 13.97 0.08 -1.68
CA TYR A 95 14.24 -0.05 -3.12
C TYR A 95 14.68 1.25 -3.77
N ILE A 96 14.21 2.40 -3.25
CA ILE A 96 14.55 3.75 -3.75
C ILE A 96 15.41 4.54 -2.77
N SER A 97 15.88 3.92 -1.69
CA SER A 97 16.72 4.56 -0.68
C SER A 97 18.18 4.60 -1.10
N PHE A 98 18.91 5.54 -0.54
CA PHE A 98 20.36 5.69 -0.77
C PHE A 98 21.13 5.27 0.48
N GLN A 99 22.36 4.81 0.26
CA GLN A 99 23.26 4.48 1.38
C GLN A 99 23.79 5.74 2.08
N THR A 100 23.82 6.86 1.34
CA THR A 100 24.30 8.13 1.87
C THR A 100 23.19 8.80 2.67
N ASP A 101 23.50 9.19 3.88
CA ASP A 101 22.59 9.90 4.78
C ASP A 101 22.50 11.40 4.41
N ASP A 102 22.11 11.67 3.18
CA ASP A 102 21.95 13.02 2.63
C ASP A 102 20.65 13.69 3.09
N LEU A 103 20.41 14.91 2.63
CA LEU A 103 19.24 15.70 3.03
C LEU A 103 17.91 15.02 2.63
N MET A 104 17.86 14.39 1.47
CA MET A 104 16.63 13.70 0.99
C MET A 104 16.35 12.46 1.85
N GLU A 105 17.40 11.65 2.13
CA GLU A 105 17.26 10.47 2.98
C GLU A 105 16.82 10.86 4.40
N LYS A 106 17.49 11.86 5.01
CA LYS A 106 17.16 12.32 6.37
C LYS A 106 15.78 12.93 6.51
N SER A 107 15.40 13.76 5.54
CA SER A 107 14.19 14.59 5.65
C SER A 107 12.94 13.92 5.11
N ILE A 108 13.05 12.96 4.19
CA ILE A 108 11.90 12.37 3.49
C ILE A 108 11.89 10.84 3.60
N LEU A 109 12.91 10.14 3.05
CA LEU A 109 12.83 8.69 2.90
C LEU A 109 12.92 7.95 4.23
N SER A 110 13.89 8.28 5.10
CA SER A 110 14.00 7.68 6.43
C SER A 110 12.79 7.97 7.32
N PRO A 111 12.22 9.19 7.37
CA PRO A 111 10.97 9.44 8.07
C PRO A 111 9.76 8.65 7.51
N LEU A 112 9.63 8.49 6.19
CA LEU A 112 8.60 7.63 5.58
C LEU A 112 8.80 6.16 5.98
N LYS A 113 10.01 5.62 5.89
CA LYS A 113 10.34 4.25 6.31
C LYS A 113 10.02 3.97 7.77
N ARG A 114 10.26 4.96 8.64
CA ARG A 114 10.00 4.85 10.07
C ARG A 114 8.55 5.18 10.45
N GLY A 115 7.68 5.47 9.49
CA GLY A 115 6.29 5.83 9.71
C GLY A 115 6.10 7.17 10.44
N ARG A 116 7.12 8.06 10.49
CA ARG A 116 6.97 9.43 11.03
C ARG A 116 6.32 10.37 10.02
N LEU A 117 6.57 10.14 8.75
CA LEU A 117 5.85 10.75 7.65
C LEU A 117 5.01 9.71 6.94
N MET A 118 3.95 10.15 6.29
CA MET A 118 3.11 9.36 5.41
C MET A 118 2.80 10.15 4.15
N ILE A 119 2.46 9.46 3.06
CA ILE A 119 1.90 10.11 1.89
C ILE A 119 0.38 10.14 2.07
N SER A 120 -0.26 11.25 1.67
CA SER A 120 -1.73 11.37 1.69
C SER A 120 -2.37 10.14 1.07
N PRO A 121 -3.33 9.47 1.75
CA PRO A 121 -3.97 8.26 1.22
C PRO A 121 -4.67 8.49 -0.13
N GLN A 122 -5.29 9.65 -0.34
CA GLN A 122 -5.89 10.02 -1.61
C GLN A 122 -5.07 11.12 -2.27
N ILE A 123 -4.59 10.88 -3.49
CA ILE A 123 -3.76 11.82 -4.25
C ILE A 123 -4.39 12.20 -5.59
N ASN A 124 -5.64 11.77 -5.83
CA ASN A 124 -6.40 12.01 -7.05
C ASN A 124 -5.55 11.74 -8.31
N ASP A 125 -5.67 12.58 -9.32
CA ASP A 125 -4.93 12.48 -10.59
C ASP A 125 -3.48 13.00 -10.52
N THR A 126 -3.02 13.43 -9.34
CA THR A 126 -1.68 14.00 -9.16
C THR A 126 -0.57 13.07 -9.63
N ALA A 127 -0.74 11.77 -9.53
CA ALA A 127 0.26 10.77 -9.93
C ALA A 127 -0.08 10.04 -11.24
N ALA A 128 -1.10 10.45 -11.98
CA ALA A 128 -1.57 9.71 -13.16
C ALA A 128 -0.45 9.48 -14.20
N ASP A 129 0.34 10.49 -14.51
CA ASP A 129 1.49 10.40 -15.43
C ASP A 129 2.58 9.44 -14.96
N ILE A 130 2.82 9.38 -13.65
CA ILE A 130 3.76 8.47 -13.01
C ILE A 130 3.25 7.02 -13.12
N CYS A 131 1.97 6.80 -12.80
CA CYS A 131 1.35 5.48 -12.88
C CYS A 131 1.33 4.94 -14.31
N GLU A 132 0.95 5.78 -15.28
CA GLU A 132 1.00 5.39 -16.71
C GLU A 132 2.43 5.03 -17.14
N ARG A 133 3.44 5.80 -16.70
CA ARG A 133 4.83 5.48 -17.00
C ARG A 133 5.28 4.15 -16.38
N LEU A 134 4.87 3.85 -15.14
CA LEU A 134 5.15 2.55 -14.51
C LEU A 134 4.51 1.39 -15.29
N ILE A 135 3.28 1.57 -15.76
CA ILE A 135 2.59 0.58 -16.60
C ILE A 135 3.40 0.31 -17.87
N GLU A 136 3.82 1.36 -18.58
CA GLU A 136 4.60 1.26 -19.81
C GLU A 136 5.93 0.51 -19.62
N ILE A 137 6.70 0.88 -18.57
CA ILE A 137 7.99 0.26 -18.27
C ILE A 137 7.80 -1.23 -18.01
N ASN A 138 6.82 -1.60 -17.20
CA ASN A 138 6.67 -2.97 -16.72
C ASN A 138 5.86 -3.86 -17.67
N ALA A 139 5.12 -3.30 -18.63
CA ALA A 139 4.46 -4.06 -19.69
C ALA A 139 5.46 -4.82 -20.60
N GLN A 140 6.70 -4.37 -20.66
CA GLN A 140 7.74 -4.92 -21.53
C GLN A 140 8.63 -5.96 -20.82
N ILE A 141 8.49 -6.14 -19.50
CA ILE A 141 9.31 -7.10 -18.75
C ILE A 141 8.81 -8.52 -19.04
N SER A 142 9.53 -9.22 -19.91
CA SER A 142 9.30 -10.64 -20.13
C SER A 142 9.86 -11.47 -18.98
N VAL A 143 9.02 -12.24 -18.30
CA VAL A 143 9.39 -13.17 -17.20
C VAL A 143 10.20 -14.38 -17.71
N LYS A 144 10.81 -14.31 -18.87
CA LYS A 144 11.58 -15.42 -19.48
C LYS A 144 13.06 -15.29 -19.14
N ASN A 145 13.54 -16.26 -18.35
CA ASN A 145 14.94 -16.58 -18.02
C ASN A 145 15.56 -15.80 -16.83
N ALA A 146 15.32 -16.31 -15.63
CA ALA A 146 15.99 -15.88 -14.40
C ALA A 146 17.49 -16.22 -14.30
N GLU A 147 18.07 -16.91 -15.28
CA GLU A 147 19.47 -17.40 -15.24
C GLU A 147 20.48 -16.54 -16.00
N LYS A 148 20.06 -15.55 -16.76
CA LYS A 148 20.96 -14.60 -17.43
C LYS A 148 20.64 -13.18 -17.04
N ILE A 149 21.69 -12.40 -16.77
CA ILE A 149 21.58 -10.94 -16.64
C ILE A 149 20.94 -10.42 -17.94
N ASP A 150 19.67 -10.06 -17.86
CA ASP A 150 18.91 -9.51 -18.97
C ASP A 150 19.05 -7.99 -18.92
N VAL A 151 19.73 -7.43 -19.92
CA VAL A 151 19.95 -5.97 -20.04
C VAL A 151 18.62 -5.21 -20.04
N ALA A 152 17.55 -5.76 -20.65
CA ALA A 152 16.24 -5.15 -20.65
C ALA A 152 15.64 -5.08 -19.23
N ASN A 153 15.87 -6.07 -18.39
CA ASN A 153 15.44 -6.03 -16.98
C ASN A 153 16.22 -5.00 -16.16
N ILE A 154 17.50 -4.81 -16.41
CA ILE A 154 18.31 -3.78 -15.74
C ILE A 154 17.82 -2.39 -16.14
N GLU A 155 17.62 -2.14 -17.42
CA GLU A 155 17.10 -0.86 -17.92
C GLU A 155 15.73 -0.54 -17.34
N ALA A 156 14.81 -1.52 -17.32
CA ALA A 156 13.50 -1.37 -16.71
C ALA A 156 13.58 -1.07 -15.20
N GLN A 157 14.53 -1.66 -14.47
CA GLN A 157 14.76 -1.33 -13.06
C GLN A 157 15.25 0.10 -12.88
N PHE A 158 16.18 0.59 -13.72
CA PHE A 158 16.61 1.99 -13.68
C PHE A 158 15.42 2.93 -13.89
N GLU A 159 14.65 2.72 -14.96
CA GLU A 159 13.48 3.54 -15.27
C GLU A 159 12.41 3.47 -14.17
N THR A 160 12.18 2.30 -13.59
CA THR A 160 11.25 2.13 -12.46
C THR A 160 11.73 2.94 -11.25
N LYS A 161 13.00 2.81 -10.84
CA LYS A 161 13.54 3.57 -9.71
C LYS A 161 13.48 5.08 -9.93
N ILE A 162 13.89 5.54 -11.12
CA ILE A 162 13.82 6.95 -11.49
C ILE A 162 12.36 7.44 -11.39
N THR A 163 11.41 6.67 -11.89
CA THR A 163 9.99 7.00 -11.87
C THR A 163 9.43 7.06 -10.45
N LEU A 164 9.80 6.12 -9.58
CA LEU A 164 9.40 6.11 -8.17
C LEU A 164 10.03 7.26 -7.38
N ILE A 165 11.28 7.64 -7.66
CA ILE A 165 11.91 8.83 -7.06
C ILE A 165 11.18 10.09 -7.52
N LYS A 166 10.80 10.19 -8.81
CA LYS A 166 9.96 11.28 -9.33
C LYS A 166 8.59 11.32 -8.64
N PHE A 167 8.01 10.16 -8.31
CA PHE A 167 6.77 10.06 -7.53
C PHE A 167 6.95 10.71 -6.15
N ILE A 168 7.93 10.29 -5.36
CA ILE A 168 8.19 10.87 -4.04
C ILE A 168 8.42 12.38 -4.13
N ARG A 169 9.24 12.83 -5.09
CA ARG A 169 9.48 14.26 -5.32
C ARG A 169 8.18 15.02 -5.65
N LYS A 170 7.30 14.41 -6.45
CA LYS A 170 6.01 15.02 -6.82
C LYS A 170 5.08 15.13 -5.62
N MET A 171 5.00 14.09 -4.78
CA MET A 171 4.24 14.13 -3.53
C MET A 171 4.76 15.22 -2.59
N TRP A 172 6.08 15.31 -2.42
CA TRP A 172 6.69 16.36 -1.60
C TRP A 172 6.38 17.77 -2.12
N ARG A 173 6.54 18.02 -3.42
CA ARG A 173 6.28 19.35 -4.03
C ARG A 173 4.82 19.79 -3.94
N ASN A 174 3.89 18.85 -3.93
CA ASN A 174 2.45 19.13 -3.81
C ASN A 174 1.96 19.15 -2.35
N GLY A 175 2.85 19.06 -1.34
CA GLY A 175 2.47 19.06 0.06
C GLY A 175 1.68 17.83 0.49
N LEU A 176 1.83 16.72 -0.23
CA LEU A 176 1.14 15.46 0.03
C LEU A 176 1.94 14.50 0.93
N ILE A 177 3.12 14.91 1.40
CA ILE A 177 3.86 14.21 2.46
C ILE A 177 3.54 14.90 3.77
N LEU A 178 2.93 14.16 4.68
CA LEU A 178 2.33 14.66 5.91
C LEU A 178 3.02 14.05 7.14
N GLU A 179 2.98 14.72 8.27
CA GLU A 179 3.34 14.10 9.53
C GLU A 179 2.31 13.02 9.90
N ASN A 180 2.81 11.84 10.27
CA ASN A 180 1.94 10.76 10.67
C ASN A 180 1.58 10.91 12.16
N GLY A 181 0.41 11.50 12.44
CA GLY A 181 -0.10 11.69 13.81
C GLY A 181 -0.49 10.39 14.55
N THR A 182 -0.40 9.22 13.89
CA THR A 182 -0.98 7.94 14.38
C THR A 182 0.05 6.92 14.85
N ASN A 183 1.27 7.33 15.22
CA ASN A 183 2.37 6.42 15.59
C ASN A 183 2.07 5.37 16.69
N GLY A 184 0.89 5.39 17.33
CA GLY A 184 0.46 4.40 18.32
C GLY A 184 -0.81 3.63 17.96
N THR A 185 -1.72 4.23 17.21
CA THR A 185 -3.05 3.66 16.93
C THR A 185 -2.99 2.46 15.98
N ASN A 186 -2.21 2.53 14.91
CA ASN A 186 -2.10 1.45 13.92
C ASN A 186 -1.61 0.11 14.51
N THR A 187 -0.76 0.14 15.55
CA THR A 187 -0.29 -1.10 16.20
C THR A 187 -1.38 -1.74 17.03
N ILE A 188 -2.07 -0.94 17.85
CA ILE A 188 -3.17 -1.42 18.70
C ILE A 188 -4.34 -1.94 17.86
N GLU A 189 -4.73 -1.22 16.81
CA GLU A 189 -5.81 -1.65 15.90
C GLU A 189 -5.49 -3.00 15.23
N LYS A 190 -4.26 -3.20 14.77
CA LYS A 190 -3.80 -4.47 14.20
C LYS A 190 -3.87 -5.61 15.22
N GLU A 191 -3.39 -5.34 16.43
CA GLU A 191 -3.43 -6.31 17.52
C GLU A 191 -4.89 -6.65 17.89
N MET A 192 -5.78 -5.65 17.96
CA MET A 192 -7.20 -5.83 18.25
C MET A 192 -7.88 -6.70 17.19
N ILE A 193 -7.69 -6.40 15.91
CA ILE A 193 -8.27 -7.18 14.82
C ILE A 193 -7.70 -8.59 14.80
N THR A 194 -6.41 -8.76 15.03
CA THR A 194 -5.75 -10.07 15.14
C THR A 194 -6.35 -10.89 16.30
N TYR A 195 -6.52 -10.27 17.47
CA TYR A 195 -7.16 -10.91 18.62
C TYR A 195 -8.59 -11.35 18.32
N ILE A 196 -9.42 -10.50 17.72
CA ILE A 196 -10.79 -10.84 17.30
C ILE A 196 -10.77 -12.05 16.37
N ARG A 197 -9.90 -12.04 15.35
CA ARG A 197 -9.79 -13.15 14.39
C ARG A 197 -9.31 -14.45 14.99
N GLN A 198 -8.48 -14.40 16.01
CA GLN A 198 -8.03 -15.61 16.72
C GLN A 198 -9.08 -16.18 17.67
N ASN A 199 -10.05 -15.37 18.10
CA ASN A 199 -11.02 -15.71 19.12
C ASN A 199 -12.50 -15.65 18.66
N TYR A 200 -12.80 -15.35 17.38
CA TYR A 200 -14.18 -15.15 16.90
C TYR A 200 -15.09 -16.38 17.05
N THR A 201 -14.54 -17.56 17.29
CA THR A 201 -15.29 -18.80 17.52
C THR A 201 -15.89 -18.90 18.93
N ARG A 202 -15.55 -17.98 19.82
CA ARG A 202 -16.09 -17.83 21.16
C ARG A 202 -16.64 -16.43 21.40
N GLU A 203 -17.48 -16.28 22.39
CA GLU A 203 -17.95 -14.98 22.82
C GLU A 203 -16.78 -14.17 23.42
N ILE A 204 -16.58 -12.94 22.93
CA ILE A 204 -15.60 -11.99 23.43
C ILE A 204 -16.37 -10.83 24.07
N SER A 205 -16.27 -10.69 25.41
CA SER A 205 -16.89 -9.54 26.07
C SER A 205 -16.08 -8.26 25.90
N LEU A 206 -16.75 -7.10 25.86
CA LEU A 206 -16.07 -5.78 25.82
C LEU A 206 -15.11 -5.61 27.00
N LYS A 207 -15.46 -6.16 28.16
CA LYS A 207 -14.62 -6.11 29.37
C LYS A 207 -13.32 -6.89 29.18
N GLU A 208 -13.40 -8.12 28.67
CA GLU A 208 -12.22 -8.95 28.35
C GLU A 208 -11.35 -8.27 27.30
N PHE A 209 -11.98 -7.77 26.22
CA PHE A 209 -11.29 -7.10 25.15
C PHE A 209 -10.59 -5.82 25.63
N GLY A 210 -11.26 -5.03 26.46
CA GLY A 210 -10.67 -3.84 27.08
C GLY A 210 -9.49 -4.17 27.99
N ALA A 211 -9.59 -5.22 28.80
CA ALA A 211 -8.50 -5.66 29.65
C ALA A 211 -7.27 -6.12 28.84
N GLN A 212 -7.48 -6.84 27.72
CA GLN A 212 -6.41 -7.30 26.84
C GLN A 212 -5.57 -6.16 26.25
N PHE A 213 -6.22 -5.04 25.90
CA PHE A 213 -5.57 -3.89 25.23
C PHE A 213 -5.38 -2.66 26.12
N HIS A 214 -5.64 -2.80 27.43
CA HIS A 214 -5.58 -1.69 28.39
C HIS A 214 -6.48 -0.50 28.03
N LEU A 215 -7.64 -0.79 27.42
CA LEU A 215 -8.61 0.20 26.97
C LEU A 215 -9.90 0.13 27.78
N SER A 216 -10.58 1.26 27.96
CA SER A 216 -11.90 1.26 28.59
C SER A 216 -12.99 0.74 27.64
N GLU A 217 -14.01 0.06 28.18
CA GLU A 217 -15.16 -0.40 27.40
C GLU A 217 -15.83 0.73 26.60
N LYS A 218 -15.87 1.93 27.18
CA LYS A 218 -16.40 3.14 26.51
C LYS A 218 -15.58 3.57 25.29
N TYR A 219 -14.27 3.34 25.32
CA TYR A 219 -13.39 3.65 24.17
C TYR A 219 -13.61 2.65 23.03
N ILE A 220 -13.76 1.37 23.37
CA ILE A 220 -13.92 0.28 22.38
C ILE A 220 -15.30 0.31 21.71
N SER A 221 -16.35 0.79 22.40
CA SER A 221 -17.73 0.82 21.90
C SER A 221 -18.07 2.05 21.05
N ARG A 222 -17.13 2.94 20.79
CA ARG A 222 -17.27 4.11 19.92
C ARG A 222 -16.85 3.85 18.51
#